data_0b9d4345018080151060bb7c93a13ebb
#
_entry.id   0b9d4345018080151060bb7c93a13ebb
#
_cell.length_a   1.000
_cell.length_b   1.000
_cell.length_c   1.000
_cell.angle_alpha   90.00
_cell.angle_beta   90.00
_cell.angle_gamma   90.00
#
_symmetry.space_group_name_H-M   'P 1'
#
loop_
_entity.id
_entity.type
_entity.pdbx_description
1 polymer ?
#
loop_
_entity_poly.entity_id
_entity_poly.type
_entity_poly.pdbx_seq_one_letter_code
_entity_poly.pdbx_strand_id
1 'polypeptide(L)'
;MKRLQMIWLGILFLISNIPFPIYAEENDIQTNIYPYVEENAPTVTSSTVFLYDADQNQILLNRHGDEQMFPASLTKMMTEILAIENLKDLNQTVTITPKMWEGLLEANASVAGFEEGSVVTVRDLLYGCALPSGADAVQALVMTVSGDMAAFVELMNQKAQEIGMQHTHFSNPTGLHAEDHYSTAHDMAILLQYCLQNETFKELIGTSSYITTNGLVLESTVWSKINGEIPGLIGGKTGYTLQAGRCLASAADFNGMHLILVTGGSEGDGHIRDAETLYRWYSDHYERKTVMESHMQLADIPILDTWPGKNMTVFNPEAVMMDLPKNADIQIKPHVADNLYAPIAKGAQVGSLTITADEQVIYTTSLYADETIHRNMFAYVWRRLKEHSLLSMLATGCIAVLLGLLRRKRICMRHRRHRPRRRKERY
;
A
#
# COMPACT_ATOMS: atom_id res chain seq x y z
N MET A 1 14.96 42.65 49.74
CA MET A 1 13.92 42.10 48.84
C MET A 1 14.41 41.96 47.38
N LYS A 2 15.04 42.94 46.78
CA LYS A 2 15.49 42.88 45.36
C LYS A 2 16.55 41.78 45.06
N ARG A 3 17.43 41.41 45.98
CA ARG A 3 18.44 40.34 45.76
C ARG A 3 17.88 38.92 45.81
N LEU A 4 16.78 38.68 46.52
CA LEU A 4 16.12 37.35 46.50
C LEU A 4 15.29 37.12 45.23
N GLN A 5 14.73 38.18 44.65
CA GLN A 5 14.02 38.08 43.37
C GLN A 5 14.95 37.80 42.20
N MET A 6 16.21 38.28 42.20
CA MET A 6 17.16 38.00 41.14
C MET A 6 17.66 36.55 41.18
N ILE A 7 17.74 35.92 42.35
CA ILE A 7 18.15 34.47 42.44
C ILE A 7 17.00 33.57 41.93
N TRP A 8 15.74 33.92 42.20
CA TRP A 8 14.58 33.20 41.68
C TRP A 8 14.42 33.36 40.15
N LEU A 9 14.70 34.53 39.57
CA LEU A 9 14.71 34.73 38.13
C LEU A 9 15.86 33.93 37.44
N GLY A 10 17.04 33.88 38.05
CA GLY A 10 18.16 33.10 37.51
C GLY A 10 17.93 31.59 37.48
N ILE A 11 17.21 31.06 38.47
CA ILE A 11 16.82 29.64 38.51
C ILE A 11 15.71 29.33 37.50
N LEU A 12 14.75 30.25 37.30
CA LEU A 12 13.72 30.10 36.25
C LEU A 12 14.32 30.17 34.82
N PHE A 13 15.36 30.98 34.60
CA PHE A 13 15.97 31.16 33.28
C PHE A 13 16.87 29.97 32.88
N LEU A 14 17.39 29.22 33.83
CA LEU A 14 18.17 28.00 33.61
C LEU A 14 17.28 26.78 33.31
N ILE A 15 15.98 26.84 33.62
CA ILE A 15 15.03 25.76 33.39
C ILE A 15 14.32 25.89 32.01
N SER A 16 14.32 27.10 31.41
CA SER A 16 13.58 27.39 30.17
C SER A 16 14.37 27.20 28.87
N ASN A 17 15.67 26.92 28.93
CA ASN A 17 16.53 26.73 27.76
C ASN A 17 17.00 25.28 27.57
N ILE A 18 16.09 24.31 27.72
CA ILE A 18 16.36 22.93 27.27
C ILE A 18 15.66 22.77 25.93
N PRO A 19 16.38 22.51 24.82
CA PRO A 19 15.75 22.27 23.54
C PRO A 19 14.84 21.04 23.65
N PHE A 20 13.60 21.19 23.23
CA PHE A 20 12.69 20.07 23.03
C PHE A 20 13.21 19.30 21.81
N PRO A 21 13.35 17.99 21.86
CA PRO A 21 13.49 17.22 20.64
C PRO A 21 12.15 17.30 19.89
N ILE A 22 12.16 18.03 18.79
CA ILE A 22 11.10 17.98 17.79
C ILE A 22 11.38 16.72 16.98
N TYR A 23 10.61 15.67 17.25
CA TYR A 23 10.52 14.53 16.34
C TYR A 23 9.25 14.73 15.51
N ALA A 24 9.44 15.31 14.35
CA ALA A 24 8.50 15.22 13.24
C ALA A 24 9.32 14.69 12.07
N GLU A 25 9.17 13.43 11.76
CA GLU A 25 9.65 12.86 10.51
C GLU A 25 8.53 12.07 9.85
N GLU A 26 8.52 12.19 8.55
CA GLU A 26 7.54 11.70 7.61
C GLU A 26 7.32 10.20 7.72
N ASN A 27 6.05 9.80 7.51
CA ASN A 27 5.63 8.43 7.39
C ASN A 27 6.17 7.83 6.08
N ASP A 28 7.39 7.36 6.07
CA ASP A 28 7.84 6.41 5.06
C ASP A 28 7.41 5.00 5.51
N ILE A 29 6.24 4.58 5.04
CA ILE A 29 5.90 3.17 4.99
C ILE A 29 6.81 2.59 3.90
N GLN A 30 7.99 2.11 4.27
CA GLN A 30 8.79 1.29 3.37
C GLN A 30 8.09 -0.07 3.26
N THR A 31 7.27 -0.23 2.24
CA THR A 31 6.88 -1.55 1.75
C THR A 31 8.13 -2.17 1.12
N ASN A 32 8.88 -2.92 1.90
CA ASN A 32 9.96 -3.72 1.36
C ASN A 32 9.35 -4.79 0.46
N ILE A 33 9.76 -4.80 -0.82
CA ILE A 33 9.59 -5.94 -1.72
C ILE A 33 10.08 -7.17 -0.94
N TYR A 34 9.24 -8.19 -0.85
CA TYR A 34 9.60 -9.42 -0.17
C TYR A 34 10.68 -10.13 -1.01
N PRO A 35 11.98 -10.01 -0.69
CA PRO A 35 13.05 -10.54 -1.54
C PRO A 35 12.98 -12.06 -1.68
N TYR A 36 12.29 -12.73 -0.75
CA TYR A 36 12.16 -14.17 -0.67
C TYR A 36 11.36 -14.79 -1.82
N VAL A 37 10.40 -14.07 -2.41
CA VAL A 37 9.57 -14.62 -3.50
C VAL A 37 10.41 -14.77 -4.78
N GLU A 38 11.20 -13.74 -5.12
CA GLU A 38 12.00 -13.73 -6.35
C GLU A 38 13.10 -14.79 -6.35
N GLU A 39 13.80 -14.98 -5.22
CA GLU A 39 14.89 -15.96 -5.09
C GLU A 39 14.43 -17.42 -5.24
N ASN A 40 13.19 -17.72 -4.83
CA ASN A 40 12.65 -19.07 -4.81
C ASN A 40 11.64 -19.35 -5.93
N ALA A 41 11.31 -18.34 -6.74
CA ALA A 41 10.35 -18.50 -7.83
C ALA A 41 10.89 -19.44 -8.94
N PRO A 42 10.07 -20.34 -9.47
CA PRO A 42 10.48 -21.28 -10.49
C PRO A 42 10.91 -20.58 -11.78
N THR A 43 11.77 -21.22 -12.52
CA THR A 43 12.12 -20.80 -13.88
C THR A 43 10.94 -21.02 -14.81
N VAL A 44 10.62 -20.00 -15.63
CA VAL A 44 9.55 -20.01 -16.62
C VAL A 44 10.10 -19.65 -18.01
N THR A 45 9.29 -19.82 -19.03
CA THR A 45 9.70 -19.62 -20.43
C THR A 45 9.47 -18.21 -20.92
N SER A 46 8.55 -17.45 -20.29
CA SER A 46 8.29 -16.05 -20.60
C SER A 46 9.49 -15.18 -20.29
N SER A 47 9.87 -14.31 -21.21
CA SER A 47 10.96 -13.34 -21.02
C SER A 47 10.60 -12.24 -20.04
N THR A 48 9.32 -11.88 -19.97
CA THR A 48 8.78 -10.88 -19.07
C THR A 48 7.79 -11.54 -18.10
N VAL A 49 7.95 -11.30 -16.80
CA VAL A 49 7.04 -11.79 -15.76
C VAL A 49 6.84 -10.73 -14.71
N PHE A 50 5.58 -10.44 -14.39
CA PHE A 50 5.20 -9.56 -13.31
C PHE A 50 4.08 -10.19 -12.49
N LEU A 51 4.38 -10.58 -11.25
CA LEU A 51 3.41 -11.13 -10.29
C LEU A 51 3.17 -10.12 -9.18
N TYR A 52 1.93 -9.86 -8.88
CA TYR A 52 1.50 -8.78 -8.01
C TYR A 52 0.37 -9.22 -7.07
N ASP A 53 0.48 -8.88 -5.78
CA ASP A 53 -0.61 -8.99 -4.81
C ASP A 53 -1.45 -7.72 -4.85
N ALA A 54 -2.69 -7.85 -5.35
CA ALA A 54 -3.59 -6.72 -5.53
C ALA A 54 -4.17 -6.18 -4.20
N ASP A 55 -4.22 -7.00 -3.14
CA ASP A 55 -4.75 -6.58 -1.84
C ASP A 55 -3.73 -5.77 -1.03
N GLN A 56 -2.47 -6.19 -1.09
CA GLN A 56 -1.39 -5.56 -0.34
C GLN A 56 -0.63 -4.51 -1.16
N ASN A 57 -1.00 -4.34 -2.43
CA ASN A 57 -0.31 -3.46 -3.36
C ASN A 57 1.19 -3.78 -3.42
N GLN A 58 1.53 -5.08 -3.48
CA GLN A 58 2.89 -5.57 -3.36
C GLN A 58 3.35 -6.32 -4.62
N ILE A 59 4.53 -5.95 -5.13
CA ILE A 59 5.20 -6.70 -6.19
C ILE A 59 5.84 -7.95 -5.59
N LEU A 60 5.44 -9.14 -6.08
CA LEU A 60 5.94 -10.42 -5.63
C LEU A 60 7.07 -10.95 -6.51
N LEU A 61 7.00 -10.71 -7.82
CA LEU A 61 8.01 -11.10 -8.79
C LEU A 61 8.06 -10.08 -9.92
N ASN A 62 9.25 -9.57 -10.22
CA ASN A 62 9.47 -8.63 -11.31
C ASN A 62 10.70 -9.04 -12.15
N ARG A 63 10.48 -9.79 -13.22
CA ARG A 63 11.49 -10.12 -14.22
C ARG A 63 11.19 -9.33 -15.49
N HIS A 64 11.94 -8.27 -15.73
CA HIS A 64 11.75 -7.34 -16.86
C HIS A 64 10.34 -6.72 -16.94
N GLY A 65 9.58 -6.68 -15.83
CA GLY A 65 8.20 -6.23 -15.79
C GLY A 65 8.02 -4.73 -16.03
N ASP A 66 9.06 -3.93 -15.78
CA ASP A 66 9.09 -2.49 -16.05
C ASP A 66 9.71 -2.14 -17.41
N GLU A 67 10.21 -3.13 -18.15
CA GLU A 67 10.73 -2.92 -19.49
C GLU A 67 9.62 -2.81 -20.51
N GLN A 68 9.86 -2.04 -21.58
CA GLN A 68 8.91 -1.87 -22.65
C GLN A 68 8.63 -3.19 -23.38
N MET A 69 7.34 -3.52 -23.53
CA MET A 69 6.86 -4.65 -24.31
C MET A 69 5.74 -4.25 -25.24
N PHE A 70 5.50 -5.06 -26.29
CA PHE A 70 4.30 -4.94 -27.11
C PHE A 70 3.17 -5.70 -26.43
N PRO A 71 2.04 -5.04 -26.09
CA PRO A 71 0.97 -5.67 -25.31
C PRO A 71 0.12 -6.64 -26.13
N ALA A 72 0.20 -6.60 -27.45
CA ALA A 72 -0.68 -7.35 -28.34
C ALA A 72 -2.16 -7.22 -27.89
N SER A 73 -2.94 -8.31 -27.94
CA SER A 73 -4.36 -8.28 -27.55
C SER A 73 -4.64 -8.08 -26.06
N LEU A 74 -3.63 -7.92 -25.19
CA LEU A 74 -3.86 -7.43 -23.82
C LEU A 74 -4.45 -6.02 -23.85
N THR A 75 -4.17 -5.24 -24.90
CA THR A 75 -4.79 -3.94 -25.19
C THR A 75 -6.31 -3.96 -25.10
N LYS A 76 -6.94 -5.09 -25.45
CA LYS A 76 -8.40 -5.21 -25.48
C LYS A 76 -9.04 -5.09 -24.09
N MET A 77 -8.31 -5.31 -23.01
CA MET A 77 -8.79 -5.01 -21.65
C MET A 77 -9.15 -3.53 -21.50
N MET A 78 -8.33 -2.62 -22.07
CA MET A 78 -8.64 -1.19 -22.10
C MET A 78 -9.88 -0.90 -22.96
N THR A 79 -10.01 -1.56 -24.09
CA THR A 79 -11.19 -1.40 -24.95
C THR A 79 -12.47 -1.88 -24.27
N GLU A 80 -12.41 -3.02 -23.60
CA GLU A 80 -13.54 -3.61 -22.85
C GLU A 80 -13.99 -2.70 -21.71
N ILE A 81 -13.06 -2.24 -20.87
CA ILE A 81 -13.44 -1.40 -19.73
C ILE A 81 -14.00 -0.05 -20.18
N LEU A 82 -13.42 0.58 -21.22
CA LEU A 82 -13.95 1.82 -21.76
C LEU A 82 -15.36 1.62 -22.38
N ALA A 83 -15.60 0.48 -23.04
CA ALA A 83 -16.92 0.19 -23.57
C ALA A 83 -17.95 0.00 -22.44
N ILE A 84 -17.60 -0.73 -21.39
CA ILE A 84 -18.46 -0.95 -20.21
C ILE A 84 -18.79 0.38 -19.50
N GLU A 85 -17.81 1.25 -19.33
CA GLU A 85 -17.97 2.53 -18.63
C GLU A 85 -18.83 3.54 -19.42
N ASN A 86 -18.73 3.51 -20.76
CA ASN A 86 -19.43 4.47 -21.63
C ASN A 86 -20.79 3.99 -22.13
N LEU A 87 -21.03 2.68 -22.20
CA LEU A 87 -22.28 2.08 -22.71
C LEU A 87 -23.13 1.54 -21.54
N LYS A 88 -24.08 2.35 -21.08
CA LYS A 88 -24.90 2.02 -19.89
C LYS A 88 -25.88 0.86 -20.11
N ASP A 89 -26.36 0.65 -21.35
CA ASP A 89 -27.27 -0.42 -21.72
C ASP A 89 -26.53 -1.48 -22.55
N LEU A 90 -26.08 -2.54 -21.90
CA LEU A 90 -25.41 -3.66 -22.57
C LEU A 90 -26.34 -4.48 -23.47
N ASN A 91 -27.65 -4.29 -23.41
CA ASN A 91 -28.62 -4.90 -24.31
C ASN A 91 -28.93 -4.02 -25.53
N GLN A 92 -28.35 -2.81 -25.59
CA GLN A 92 -28.43 -1.99 -26.79
C GLN A 92 -27.92 -2.78 -28.00
N THR A 93 -28.70 -2.73 -29.10
CA THR A 93 -28.35 -3.45 -30.33
C THR A 93 -27.44 -2.62 -31.23
N VAL A 94 -26.51 -3.29 -31.89
CA VAL A 94 -25.56 -2.76 -32.86
C VAL A 94 -25.70 -3.56 -34.13
N THR A 95 -25.79 -2.87 -35.28
CA THR A 95 -25.76 -3.51 -36.61
C THR A 95 -24.30 -3.54 -37.08
N ILE A 96 -23.78 -4.71 -37.43
CA ILE A 96 -22.43 -4.88 -37.94
C ILE A 96 -22.35 -4.31 -39.34
N THR A 97 -21.42 -3.39 -39.58
CA THR A 97 -21.22 -2.71 -40.86
C THR A 97 -19.89 -3.10 -41.49
N PRO A 98 -19.72 -2.94 -42.83
CA PRO A 98 -18.44 -3.21 -43.51
C PRO A 98 -17.25 -2.47 -42.90
N LYS A 99 -17.47 -1.26 -42.40
CA LYS A 99 -16.45 -0.45 -41.74
C LYS A 99 -15.85 -1.11 -40.52
N MET A 100 -16.60 -1.97 -39.83
CA MET A 100 -16.15 -2.73 -38.65
C MET A 100 -15.25 -3.93 -39.00
N TRP A 101 -15.04 -4.18 -40.30
CA TRP A 101 -14.15 -5.21 -40.83
C TRP A 101 -12.93 -4.63 -41.57
N GLU A 102 -12.88 -3.30 -41.70
CA GLU A 102 -11.83 -2.65 -42.46
C GLU A 102 -10.43 -2.93 -41.90
N GLY A 103 -9.52 -3.41 -42.76
CA GLY A 103 -8.13 -3.70 -42.45
C GLY A 103 -7.88 -4.99 -41.64
N LEU A 104 -8.93 -5.68 -41.17
CA LEU A 104 -8.74 -6.85 -40.26
C LEU A 104 -8.20 -8.08 -41.00
N LEU A 105 -8.62 -8.31 -42.24
CA LEU A 105 -8.16 -9.45 -43.04
C LEU A 105 -6.70 -9.28 -43.46
N GLU A 106 -6.32 -8.09 -43.91
CA GLU A 106 -4.96 -7.73 -44.29
C GLU A 106 -3.98 -7.84 -43.11
N ALA A 107 -4.45 -7.46 -41.93
CA ALA A 107 -3.68 -7.58 -40.67
C ALA A 107 -3.64 -9.01 -40.10
N ASN A 108 -4.34 -9.97 -40.71
CA ASN A 108 -4.53 -11.31 -40.17
C ASN A 108 -4.97 -11.28 -38.68
N ALA A 109 -5.91 -10.40 -38.38
CA ALA A 109 -6.43 -10.18 -37.01
C ALA A 109 -7.29 -11.37 -36.58
N SER A 110 -7.27 -11.71 -35.28
CA SER A 110 -8.28 -12.62 -34.71
C SER A 110 -9.65 -11.97 -34.78
N VAL A 111 -10.67 -12.70 -35.19
CA VAL A 111 -12.04 -12.22 -35.30
C VAL A 111 -12.99 -13.11 -34.51
N ALA A 112 -14.08 -12.54 -33.98
CA ALA A 112 -15.16 -13.28 -33.33
C ALA A 112 -16.08 -13.96 -34.36
N GLY A 113 -16.22 -13.37 -35.54
CA GLY A 113 -17.02 -13.90 -36.65
C GLY A 113 -18.41 -13.27 -36.76
N PHE A 114 -18.59 -12.03 -36.30
CA PHE A 114 -19.83 -11.28 -36.49
C PHE A 114 -20.02 -10.92 -37.95
N GLU A 115 -21.05 -11.48 -38.60
CA GLU A 115 -21.30 -11.24 -40.04
C GLU A 115 -21.83 -9.82 -40.30
N GLU A 116 -21.48 -9.28 -41.44
CA GLU A 116 -22.01 -8.02 -41.93
C GLU A 116 -23.55 -8.05 -42.02
N GLY A 117 -24.20 -6.98 -41.56
CA GLY A 117 -25.67 -6.86 -41.50
C GLY A 117 -26.30 -7.59 -40.29
N SER A 118 -25.57 -8.37 -39.53
CA SER A 118 -26.11 -8.96 -38.33
C SER A 118 -26.37 -7.92 -37.25
N VAL A 119 -27.41 -8.15 -36.45
CA VAL A 119 -27.80 -7.32 -35.30
C VAL A 119 -27.46 -8.06 -34.04
N VAL A 120 -26.60 -7.51 -33.25
CA VAL A 120 -26.08 -8.11 -31.99
C VAL A 120 -26.15 -7.09 -30.86
N THR A 121 -26.02 -7.53 -29.61
CA THR A 121 -26.01 -6.61 -28.46
C THR A 121 -24.59 -6.15 -28.13
N VAL A 122 -24.48 -5.03 -27.39
CA VAL A 122 -23.18 -4.59 -26.84
C VAL A 122 -22.57 -5.71 -25.98
N ARG A 123 -23.39 -6.46 -25.24
CA ARG A 123 -22.95 -7.64 -24.47
C ARG A 123 -22.33 -8.71 -25.36
N ASP A 124 -22.94 -9.03 -26.50
CA ASP A 124 -22.37 -9.97 -27.47
C ASP A 124 -21.01 -9.50 -27.97
N LEU A 125 -20.86 -8.21 -28.25
CA LEU A 125 -19.58 -7.62 -28.69
C LEU A 125 -18.52 -7.66 -27.59
N LEU A 126 -18.86 -7.38 -26.34
CA LEU A 126 -17.94 -7.52 -25.20
C LEU A 126 -17.44 -8.96 -25.07
N TYR A 127 -18.32 -9.95 -25.13
CA TYR A 127 -17.92 -11.35 -25.18
C TYR A 127 -17.10 -11.73 -26.42
N GLY A 128 -17.41 -11.13 -27.57
CA GLY A 128 -16.63 -11.28 -28.80
C GLY A 128 -15.22 -10.71 -28.70
N CYS A 129 -15.05 -9.62 -27.95
CA CYS A 129 -13.74 -9.04 -27.64
C CYS A 129 -12.95 -9.88 -26.63
N ALA A 130 -13.60 -10.29 -25.54
CA ALA A 130 -12.94 -10.99 -24.42
C ALA A 130 -12.52 -12.43 -24.79
N LEU A 131 -13.45 -13.25 -25.29
CA LEU A 131 -13.26 -14.70 -25.41
C LEU A 131 -12.37 -15.08 -26.62
N PRO A 132 -12.82 -14.90 -27.90
CA PRO A 132 -12.00 -15.23 -29.05
C PRO A 132 -10.99 -14.12 -29.40
N SER A 133 -10.96 -13.03 -28.65
CA SER A 133 -10.10 -11.87 -28.91
C SER A 133 -10.45 -11.17 -30.24
N GLY A 134 -11.75 -11.08 -30.59
CA GLY A 134 -12.25 -10.60 -31.87
C GLY A 134 -12.00 -9.12 -32.13
N ALA A 135 -11.24 -8.82 -33.19
CA ALA A 135 -10.99 -7.43 -33.60
C ALA A 135 -12.21 -6.78 -34.27
N ASP A 136 -13.08 -7.59 -34.91
CA ASP A 136 -14.40 -7.18 -35.43
C ASP A 136 -15.30 -6.66 -34.29
N ALA A 137 -15.35 -7.37 -33.18
CA ALA A 137 -16.04 -6.94 -31.98
C ALA A 137 -15.46 -5.64 -31.42
N VAL A 138 -14.12 -5.53 -31.37
CA VAL A 138 -13.43 -4.30 -30.96
C VAL A 138 -13.84 -3.11 -31.81
N GLN A 139 -13.78 -3.24 -33.15
CA GLN A 139 -14.16 -2.13 -34.02
C GLN A 139 -15.63 -1.75 -33.87
N ALA A 140 -16.52 -2.73 -33.65
CA ALA A 140 -17.94 -2.47 -33.39
C ALA A 140 -18.14 -1.72 -32.07
N LEU A 141 -17.45 -2.10 -30.99
CA LEU A 141 -17.48 -1.37 -29.72
C LEU A 141 -16.96 0.06 -29.86
N VAL A 142 -15.80 0.24 -30.51
CA VAL A 142 -15.20 1.55 -30.80
C VAL A 142 -16.16 2.47 -31.53
N MET A 143 -16.76 1.97 -32.60
CA MET A 143 -17.74 2.75 -33.38
C MET A 143 -19.00 3.09 -32.58
N THR A 144 -19.40 2.22 -31.65
CA THR A 144 -20.56 2.45 -30.78
C THR A 144 -20.26 3.47 -29.69
N VAL A 145 -19.05 3.48 -29.14
CA VAL A 145 -18.63 4.41 -28.04
C VAL A 145 -18.33 5.80 -28.58
N SER A 146 -17.46 5.90 -29.58
CA SER A 146 -16.89 7.17 -30.02
C SER A 146 -17.25 7.54 -31.46
N GLY A 147 -17.72 6.58 -32.27
CA GLY A 147 -17.97 6.77 -33.72
C GLY A 147 -16.71 6.93 -34.57
N ASP A 148 -15.54 7.04 -33.93
CA ASP A 148 -14.25 7.29 -34.58
C ASP A 148 -13.11 6.59 -33.86
N MET A 149 -12.18 6.00 -34.64
CA MET A 149 -11.05 5.24 -34.10
C MET A 149 -10.05 6.14 -33.35
N ALA A 150 -9.71 7.30 -33.90
CA ALA A 150 -8.73 8.18 -33.29
C ALA A 150 -9.25 8.78 -31.98
N ALA A 151 -10.54 9.15 -31.94
CA ALA A 151 -11.17 9.61 -30.71
C ALA A 151 -11.17 8.53 -29.62
N PHE A 152 -11.36 7.26 -29.98
CA PHE A 152 -11.28 6.17 -29.02
C PHE A 152 -9.86 5.94 -28.48
N VAL A 153 -8.86 6.00 -29.34
CA VAL A 153 -7.44 5.90 -28.94
C VAL A 153 -7.06 7.02 -27.98
N GLU A 154 -7.58 8.22 -28.17
CA GLU A 154 -7.38 9.31 -27.22
C GLU A 154 -8.01 8.98 -25.85
N LEU A 155 -9.22 8.42 -25.81
CA LEU A 155 -9.83 7.95 -24.57
C LEU A 155 -8.99 6.85 -23.89
N MET A 156 -8.40 5.93 -24.67
CA MET A 156 -7.51 4.89 -24.13
C MET A 156 -6.30 5.50 -23.42
N ASN A 157 -5.62 6.46 -24.06
CA ASN A 157 -4.43 7.09 -23.49
C ASN A 157 -4.78 8.01 -22.30
N GLN A 158 -5.93 8.69 -22.31
CA GLN A 158 -6.44 9.44 -21.17
C GLN A 158 -6.71 8.51 -19.98
N LYS A 159 -7.40 7.39 -20.20
CA LYS A 159 -7.66 6.39 -19.16
C LYS A 159 -6.36 5.79 -18.63
N ALA A 160 -5.38 5.49 -19.47
CA ALA A 160 -4.08 4.97 -19.05
C ALA A 160 -3.39 5.95 -18.08
N GLN A 161 -3.38 7.23 -18.37
CA GLN A 161 -2.85 8.26 -17.48
C GLN A 161 -3.65 8.36 -16.16
N GLU A 162 -5.00 8.31 -16.25
CA GLU A 162 -5.89 8.37 -15.08
C GLU A 162 -5.62 7.26 -14.07
N ILE A 163 -5.40 6.02 -14.55
CA ILE A 163 -5.16 4.86 -13.69
C ILE A 163 -3.68 4.62 -13.35
N GLY A 164 -2.77 5.49 -13.84
CA GLY A 164 -1.35 5.45 -13.46
C GLY A 164 -0.44 4.61 -14.36
N MET A 165 -0.87 4.24 -15.57
CA MET A 165 -0.03 3.53 -16.57
C MET A 165 0.98 4.50 -17.21
N GLN A 166 2.12 4.70 -16.55
CA GLN A 166 3.09 5.74 -16.92
C GLN A 166 3.97 5.41 -18.13
N HIS A 167 4.07 4.12 -18.47
CA HIS A 167 4.96 3.61 -19.53
C HIS A 167 4.17 2.98 -20.68
N THR A 168 2.93 3.46 -20.90
CA THR A 168 2.01 2.91 -21.89
C THR A 168 1.60 3.97 -22.92
N HIS A 169 1.60 3.58 -24.19
CA HIS A 169 1.00 4.33 -25.28
C HIS A 169 0.21 3.40 -26.19
N PHE A 170 -1.08 3.67 -26.30
CA PHE A 170 -1.97 2.98 -27.23
C PHE A 170 -2.07 3.74 -28.54
N SER A 171 -1.82 3.08 -29.67
CA SER A 171 -2.03 3.64 -31.02
C SER A 171 -3.22 3.00 -31.75
N ASN A 172 -3.75 1.91 -31.21
CA ASN A 172 -4.98 1.26 -31.71
C ASN A 172 -5.68 0.46 -30.61
N PRO A 173 -7.00 0.18 -30.73
CA PRO A 173 -7.77 -0.53 -29.70
C PRO A 173 -7.72 -2.07 -29.78
N THR A 174 -7.13 -2.62 -30.85
CA THR A 174 -7.09 -4.06 -31.12
C THR A 174 -5.84 -4.74 -30.58
N GLY A 175 -4.75 -3.98 -30.39
CA GLY A 175 -3.43 -4.51 -30.06
C GLY A 175 -2.67 -5.07 -31.27
N LEU A 176 -3.08 -4.73 -32.48
CA LEU A 176 -2.26 -4.96 -33.67
C LEU A 176 -0.94 -4.20 -33.55
N HIS A 177 0.13 -4.81 -34.07
CA HIS A 177 1.46 -4.26 -33.90
C HIS A 177 1.61 -2.89 -34.59
N ALA A 178 2.19 -1.95 -33.84
CA ALA A 178 2.73 -0.69 -34.32
C ALA A 178 3.90 -0.32 -33.41
N GLU A 179 4.91 0.36 -33.95
CA GLU A 179 6.13 0.70 -33.22
C GLU A 179 5.86 1.62 -32.02
N ASP A 180 4.83 2.46 -32.10
CA ASP A 180 4.37 3.36 -31.06
C ASP A 180 3.28 2.78 -30.17
N HIS A 181 2.94 1.48 -30.31
CA HIS A 181 1.96 0.76 -29.49
C HIS A 181 2.66 -0.11 -28.48
N TYR A 182 2.92 0.42 -27.29
CA TYR A 182 3.73 -0.26 -26.25
C TYR A 182 3.14 -0.11 -24.85
N SER A 183 3.60 -0.96 -23.95
CA SER A 183 3.30 -0.93 -22.53
C SER A 183 4.42 -1.60 -21.74
N THR A 184 4.19 -1.86 -20.45
CA THR A 184 5.00 -2.73 -19.58
C THR A 184 4.11 -3.80 -18.96
N ALA A 185 4.68 -4.89 -18.45
CA ALA A 185 3.89 -5.88 -17.72
C ALA A 185 3.32 -5.30 -16.42
N HIS A 186 4.03 -4.38 -15.80
CA HIS A 186 3.55 -3.62 -14.64
C HIS A 186 2.31 -2.79 -14.99
N ASP A 187 2.37 -1.98 -16.04
CA ASP A 187 1.21 -1.18 -16.47
C ASP A 187 0.01 -2.05 -16.86
N MET A 188 0.26 -3.22 -17.50
CA MET A 188 -0.82 -4.17 -17.80
C MET A 188 -1.41 -4.80 -16.54
N ALA A 189 -0.63 -4.97 -15.47
CA ALA A 189 -1.15 -5.41 -14.18
C ALA A 189 -2.01 -4.32 -13.52
N ILE A 190 -1.60 -3.05 -13.59
CA ILE A 190 -2.42 -1.90 -13.14
C ILE A 190 -3.77 -1.88 -13.89
N LEU A 191 -3.73 -2.05 -15.22
CA LEU A 191 -4.96 -2.10 -16.02
C LEU A 191 -5.86 -3.25 -15.58
N LEU A 192 -5.32 -4.46 -15.43
CA LEU A 192 -6.14 -5.60 -15.01
C LEU A 192 -6.71 -5.41 -13.61
N GLN A 193 -5.92 -4.86 -12.65
CA GLN A 193 -6.39 -4.53 -11.30
C GLN A 193 -7.57 -3.54 -11.35
N TYR A 194 -7.47 -2.50 -12.18
CA TYR A 194 -8.56 -1.54 -12.38
C TYR A 194 -9.81 -2.22 -12.96
N CYS A 195 -9.62 -3.02 -14.01
CA CYS A 195 -10.73 -3.73 -14.67
C CYS A 195 -11.45 -4.71 -13.73
N LEU A 196 -10.73 -5.40 -12.85
CA LEU A 196 -11.29 -6.35 -11.88
C LEU A 196 -12.19 -5.72 -10.82
N GLN A 197 -12.17 -4.40 -10.66
CA GLN A 197 -13.14 -3.68 -9.82
C GLN A 197 -14.54 -3.63 -10.44
N ASN A 198 -14.66 -3.95 -11.73
CA ASN A 198 -15.91 -3.97 -12.46
C ASN A 198 -16.43 -5.41 -12.60
N GLU A 199 -17.60 -5.70 -12.02
CA GLU A 199 -18.18 -7.05 -12.02
C GLU A 199 -18.50 -7.58 -13.43
N THR A 200 -18.89 -6.69 -14.37
CA THR A 200 -19.11 -7.10 -15.77
C THR A 200 -17.82 -7.56 -16.43
N PHE A 201 -16.72 -6.84 -16.21
CA PHE A 201 -15.43 -7.24 -16.76
C PHE A 201 -14.94 -8.56 -16.13
N LYS A 202 -15.12 -8.72 -14.83
CA LYS A 202 -14.78 -9.96 -14.12
C LYS A 202 -15.57 -11.16 -14.67
N GLU A 203 -16.88 -11.00 -14.93
CA GLU A 203 -17.72 -12.00 -15.57
C GLU A 203 -17.19 -12.37 -16.98
N LEU A 204 -16.83 -11.36 -17.80
CA LEU A 204 -16.32 -11.60 -19.15
C LEU A 204 -15.08 -12.48 -19.17
N ILE A 205 -14.03 -12.13 -18.41
CA ILE A 205 -12.76 -12.88 -18.42
C ILE A 205 -12.86 -14.24 -17.74
N GLY A 206 -13.84 -14.42 -16.83
CA GLY A 206 -14.12 -15.67 -16.13
C GLY A 206 -14.96 -16.65 -16.93
N THR A 207 -15.53 -16.23 -18.07
CA THR A 207 -16.42 -17.06 -18.88
C THR A 207 -15.61 -17.93 -19.86
N SER A 208 -15.90 -19.22 -19.89
CA SER A 208 -15.23 -20.16 -20.80
C SER A 208 -15.85 -20.17 -22.21
N SER A 209 -17.16 -20.05 -22.32
CA SER A 209 -17.90 -19.98 -23.59
C SER A 209 -19.18 -19.17 -23.43
N TYR A 210 -19.62 -18.54 -24.52
CA TYR A 210 -20.84 -17.72 -24.57
C TYR A 210 -21.55 -17.91 -25.92
N ILE A 211 -22.87 -17.97 -25.90
CA ILE A 211 -23.69 -18.01 -27.10
C ILE A 211 -24.34 -16.64 -27.26
N THR A 212 -24.03 -15.96 -28.35
CA THR A 212 -24.58 -14.64 -28.68
C THR A 212 -26.08 -14.69 -29.00
N THR A 213 -26.71 -13.54 -28.98
CA THR A 213 -28.14 -13.42 -29.32
C THR A 213 -28.49 -13.87 -30.74
N ASN A 214 -27.52 -13.82 -31.68
CA ASN A 214 -27.67 -14.34 -33.05
C ASN A 214 -27.18 -15.79 -33.23
N GLY A 215 -26.82 -16.50 -32.12
CA GLY A 215 -26.47 -17.91 -32.11
C GLY A 215 -24.99 -18.23 -32.39
N LEU A 216 -24.10 -17.24 -32.48
CA LEU A 216 -22.67 -17.46 -32.62
C LEU A 216 -22.09 -18.00 -31.31
N VAL A 217 -21.29 -19.08 -31.38
CA VAL A 217 -20.61 -19.65 -30.20
C VAL A 217 -19.23 -19.03 -30.10
N LEU A 218 -18.94 -18.41 -28.96
CA LEU A 218 -17.66 -17.78 -28.64
C LEU A 218 -16.94 -18.60 -27.57
N GLU A 219 -15.67 -18.92 -27.79
CA GLU A 219 -14.85 -19.70 -26.84
C GLU A 219 -13.65 -18.88 -26.36
N SER A 220 -13.33 -19.02 -25.10
CA SER A 220 -12.20 -18.31 -24.48
C SER A 220 -10.85 -18.89 -24.90
N THR A 221 -9.95 -18.03 -25.34
CA THR A 221 -8.56 -18.37 -25.65
C THR A 221 -7.73 -18.71 -24.42
N VAL A 222 -8.19 -18.35 -23.21
CA VAL A 222 -7.58 -18.74 -21.94
C VAL A 222 -8.08 -20.12 -21.52
N TRP A 223 -9.38 -20.25 -21.30
CA TRP A 223 -9.97 -21.46 -20.74
C TRP A 223 -9.84 -22.68 -21.66
N SER A 224 -9.83 -22.51 -22.99
CA SER A 224 -9.62 -23.60 -23.95
C SER A 224 -8.21 -24.20 -23.92
N LYS A 225 -7.22 -23.49 -23.34
CA LYS A 225 -5.81 -23.92 -23.28
C LYS A 225 -5.36 -24.43 -21.92
N ILE A 226 -6.18 -24.27 -20.89
CA ILE A 226 -5.88 -24.77 -19.56
C ILE A 226 -6.07 -26.29 -19.54
N ASN A 227 -4.96 -27.03 -19.52
CA ASN A 227 -4.95 -28.48 -19.47
C ASN A 227 -5.08 -29.05 -18.07
N GLY A 228 -5.41 -28.27 -17.14
CA GLY A 228 -5.56 -28.59 -15.72
C GLY A 228 -6.24 -27.47 -14.96
N GLU A 229 -6.61 -27.75 -13.77
CA GLU A 229 -7.17 -26.74 -12.90
C GLU A 229 -6.05 -25.84 -12.40
N ILE A 230 -6.05 -24.55 -12.80
CA ILE A 230 -5.25 -23.54 -12.11
C ILE A 230 -6.05 -23.16 -10.88
N PRO A 231 -5.56 -23.43 -9.66
CA PRO A 231 -6.30 -23.14 -8.44
C PRO A 231 -6.70 -21.65 -8.40
N GLY A 232 -7.94 -21.37 -8.04
CA GLY A 232 -8.43 -20.01 -7.84
C GLY A 232 -8.43 -19.09 -9.06
N LEU A 233 -8.17 -19.59 -10.28
CA LEU A 233 -8.15 -18.73 -11.47
C LEU A 233 -9.51 -18.01 -11.64
N ILE A 234 -9.46 -16.68 -11.66
CA ILE A 234 -10.61 -15.83 -11.97
C ILE A 234 -10.81 -15.74 -13.48
N GLY A 235 -9.72 -15.61 -14.22
CA GLY A 235 -9.72 -15.49 -15.67
C GLY A 235 -8.52 -14.70 -16.19
N GLY A 236 -8.58 -14.31 -17.46
CA GLY A 236 -7.50 -13.53 -18.05
C GLY A 236 -7.71 -13.19 -19.52
N LYS A 237 -6.70 -12.54 -20.10
CA LYS A 237 -6.64 -12.18 -21.52
C LYS A 237 -5.33 -12.63 -22.12
N THR A 238 -5.38 -13.33 -23.26
CA THR A 238 -4.19 -13.70 -24.05
C THR A 238 -3.89 -12.62 -25.11
N GLY A 239 -2.62 -12.54 -25.49
CA GLY A 239 -2.14 -11.73 -26.60
C GLY A 239 -1.11 -12.45 -27.45
N TYR A 240 -1.06 -12.15 -28.74
CA TYR A 240 -0.02 -12.61 -29.64
C TYR A 240 0.16 -11.67 -30.84
N THR A 241 1.38 -11.26 -31.07
CA THR A 241 1.89 -10.80 -32.36
C THR A 241 3.27 -11.41 -32.57
N LEU A 242 3.80 -11.33 -33.78
CA LEU A 242 5.14 -11.87 -34.05
C LEU A 242 6.22 -11.16 -33.20
N GLN A 243 6.05 -9.88 -32.95
CA GLN A 243 6.96 -9.03 -32.19
C GLN A 243 6.79 -9.19 -30.65
N ALA A 244 5.55 -9.37 -30.20
CA ALA A 244 5.26 -9.52 -28.77
C ALA A 244 5.55 -10.92 -28.23
N GLY A 245 5.56 -11.96 -29.09
CA GLY A 245 5.43 -13.34 -28.65
C GLY A 245 4.06 -13.60 -28.03
N ARG A 246 3.94 -14.66 -27.26
CA ARG A 246 2.72 -14.96 -26.49
C ARG A 246 2.71 -14.18 -25.18
N CYS A 247 1.61 -13.53 -24.89
CA CYS A 247 1.37 -12.75 -23.68
C CYS A 247 0.12 -13.25 -22.96
N LEU A 248 0.10 -13.10 -21.63
CA LEU A 248 -1.06 -13.37 -20.80
C LEU A 248 -1.12 -12.32 -19.68
N ALA A 249 -2.30 -11.76 -19.45
CA ALA A 249 -2.66 -11.08 -18.22
C ALA A 249 -3.77 -11.88 -17.56
N SER A 250 -3.59 -12.31 -16.33
CA SER A 250 -4.53 -13.18 -15.61
C SER A 250 -4.60 -12.80 -14.14
N ALA A 251 -5.70 -13.20 -13.50
CA ALA A 251 -5.93 -13.01 -12.07
C ALA A 251 -6.40 -14.30 -11.42
N ALA A 252 -6.01 -14.51 -10.17
CA ALA A 252 -6.41 -15.66 -9.37
C ALA A 252 -6.67 -15.27 -7.91
N ASP A 253 -7.60 -15.95 -7.24
CA ASP A 253 -7.87 -15.85 -5.82
C ASP A 253 -7.47 -17.16 -5.12
N PHE A 254 -6.52 -17.06 -4.20
CA PHE A 254 -6.08 -18.18 -3.36
C PHE A 254 -6.40 -17.90 -1.90
N ASN A 255 -7.59 -18.32 -1.45
CA ASN A 255 -8.01 -18.13 -0.06
C ASN A 255 -7.92 -16.66 0.42
N GLY A 256 -8.35 -15.73 -0.43
CA GLY A 256 -8.33 -14.30 -0.18
C GLY A 256 -7.02 -13.60 -0.53
N MET A 257 -6.07 -14.27 -1.16
CA MET A 257 -4.91 -13.65 -1.82
C MET A 257 -5.27 -13.38 -3.29
N HIS A 258 -5.53 -12.11 -3.65
CA HIS A 258 -5.86 -11.72 -5.01
C HIS A 258 -4.60 -11.41 -5.81
N LEU A 259 -4.17 -12.35 -6.61
CA LEU A 259 -2.94 -12.26 -7.40
C LEU A 259 -3.23 -11.84 -8.84
N ILE A 260 -2.38 -10.97 -9.38
CA ILE A 260 -2.35 -10.59 -10.79
C ILE A 260 -1.02 -11.02 -11.37
N LEU A 261 -1.06 -11.74 -12.49
CA LEU A 261 0.12 -12.18 -13.22
C LEU A 261 0.06 -11.68 -14.66
N VAL A 262 1.13 -11.02 -15.08
CA VAL A 262 1.35 -10.65 -16.48
C VAL A 262 2.62 -11.30 -16.97
N THR A 263 2.52 -12.01 -18.09
CA THR A 263 3.66 -12.63 -18.78
C THR A 263 3.73 -12.18 -20.24
N GLY A 264 4.95 -12.10 -20.79
CA GLY A 264 5.19 -11.69 -22.18
C GLY A 264 6.38 -12.44 -22.80
N GLY A 265 6.44 -12.43 -24.14
CA GLY A 265 7.57 -12.96 -24.89
C GLY A 265 7.75 -14.47 -24.85
N SER A 266 6.71 -15.26 -24.52
CA SER A 266 6.82 -16.73 -24.54
C SER A 266 6.50 -17.32 -25.91
N GLU A 267 6.96 -18.56 -26.12
CA GLU A 267 6.69 -19.35 -27.33
C GLU A 267 5.64 -20.44 -27.08
N GLY A 268 4.95 -20.85 -28.13
CA GLY A 268 3.92 -21.89 -28.06
C GLY A 268 2.82 -21.57 -27.04
N ASP A 269 2.52 -22.48 -26.14
CA ASP A 269 1.61 -22.25 -25.00
C ASP A 269 2.35 -21.95 -23.68
N GLY A 270 3.60 -21.45 -23.78
CA GLY A 270 4.44 -21.12 -22.63
C GLY A 270 3.74 -20.16 -21.64
N HIS A 271 3.09 -19.12 -22.13
CA HIS A 271 2.35 -18.16 -21.29
C HIS A 271 1.31 -18.78 -20.36
N ILE A 272 0.62 -19.87 -20.79
CA ILE A 272 -0.35 -20.60 -19.95
C ILE A 272 0.36 -21.50 -18.96
N ARG A 273 1.40 -22.26 -19.43
CA ARG A 273 2.18 -23.14 -18.54
C ARG A 273 2.93 -22.36 -17.46
N ASP A 274 3.44 -21.19 -17.81
CA ASP A 274 4.13 -20.31 -16.86
C ASP A 274 3.17 -19.78 -15.79
N ALA A 275 1.94 -19.40 -16.20
CA ALA A 275 0.90 -18.99 -15.26
C ALA A 275 0.50 -20.14 -14.33
N GLU A 276 0.28 -21.35 -14.86
CA GLU A 276 -0.01 -22.54 -14.05
C GLU A 276 1.12 -22.81 -13.05
N THR A 277 2.37 -22.77 -13.52
CA THR A 277 3.56 -23.01 -12.70
C THR A 277 3.69 -21.99 -11.56
N LEU A 278 3.56 -20.71 -11.86
CA LEU A 278 3.72 -19.63 -10.88
C LEU A 278 2.58 -19.61 -9.86
N TYR A 279 1.34 -19.75 -10.31
CA TYR A 279 0.18 -19.77 -9.40
C TYR A 279 0.19 -21.00 -8.48
N ARG A 280 0.47 -22.20 -9.00
CA ARG A 280 0.61 -23.41 -8.17
C ARG A 280 1.74 -23.26 -7.18
N TRP A 281 2.91 -22.83 -7.66
CA TRP A 281 4.06 -22.61 -6.78
C TRP A 281 3.71 -21.63 -5.66
N TYR A 282 3.09 -20.47 -5.96
CA TYR A 282 2.74 -19.50 -4.96
C TYR A 282 1.71 -20.06 -3.96
N SER A 283 0.63 -20.65 -4.46
CA SER A 283 -0.42 -21.24 -3.61
C SER A 283 0.07 -22.40 -2.74
N ASP A 284 1.09 -23.16 -3.20
CA ASP A 284 1.68 -24.28 -2.45
C ASP A 284 2.63 -23.80 -1.34
N HIS A 285 3.30 -22.67 -1.52
CA HIS A 285 4.36 -22.20 -0.62
C HIS A 285 3.94 -21.02 0.27
N TYR A 286 2.93 -20.25 -0.12
CA TYR A 286 2.50 -19.05 0.60
C TYR A 286 1.07 -19.17 1.10
N GLU A 287 0.78 -18.44 2.15
CA GLU A 287 -0.58 -18.30 2.71
C GLU A 287 -0.76 -16.92 3.35
N ARG A 288 -1.98 -16.40 3.32
CA ARG A 288 -2.35 -15.18 4.03
C ARG A 288 -2.52 -15.48 5.51
N LYS A 289 -1.70 -14.84 6.36
CA LYS A 289 -1.75 -14.97 7.81
C LYS A 289 -2.06 -13.64 8.47
N THR A 290 -2.90 -13.68 9.51
CA THR A 290 -2.98 -12.58 10.48
C THR A 290 -1.76 -12.67 11.39
N VAL A 291 -0.79 -11.78 11.15
CA VAL A 291 0.47 -11.72 11.92
C VAL A 291 0.25 -11.06 13.26
N MET A 292 -0.61 -10.03 13.31
CA MET A 292 -1.03 -9.35 14.52
C MET A 292 -2.54 -9.10 14.50
N GLU A 293 -3.20 -9.47 15.60
CA GLU A 293 -4.59 -9.09 15.82
C GLU A 293 -4.70 -7.60 16.17
N SER A 294 -5.84 -6.98 15.87
CA SER A 294 -6.09 -5.59 16.28
C SER A 294 -6.07 -5.47 17.80
N HIS A 295 -5.56 -4.36 18.32
CA HIS A 295 -5.42 -4.08 19.75
C HIS A 295 -4.56 -5.10 20.52
N MET A 296 -3.64 -5.77 19.85
CA MET A 296 -2.62 -6.60 20.52
C MET A 296 -1.67 -5.69 21.30
N GLN A 297 -1.43 -6.02 22.58
CA GLN A 297 -0.45 -5.29 23.39
C GLN A 297 0.98 -5.60 22.94
N LEU A 298 1.71 -4.55 22.55
CA LEU A 298 3.07 -4.64 22.03
C LEU A 298 4.14 -4.34 23.09
N ALA A 299 3.89 -3.35 23.93
CA ALA A 299 4.83 -2.95 24.97
C ALA A 299 4.10 -2.27 26.14
N ASP A 300 4.74 -2.31 27.31
CA ASP A 300 4.35 -1.54 28.50
C ASP A 300 5.57 -0.73 28.98
N ILE A 301 5.57 0.58 28.70
CA ILE A 301 6.74 1.45 28.85
C ILE A 301 6.57 2.34 30.10
N PRO A 302 7.47 2.28 31.09
CA PRO A 302 7.44 3.18 32.23
C PRO A 302 7.62 4.63 31.82
N ILE A 303 6.79 5.52 32.38
CA ILE A 303 6.88 6.97 32.10
C ILE A 303 7.41 7.69 33.33
N LEU A 304 8.58 8.25 33.16
CA LEU A 304 9.21 9.08 34.18
C LEU A 304 8.58 10.49 34.20
N ASP A 305 8.81 11.20 35.30
CA ASP A 305 8.25 12.54 35.55
C ASP A 305 6.70 12.56 35.67
N THR A 306 6.11 11.42 36.07
CA THR A 306 4.69 11.28 36.45
C THR A 306 4.54 11.00 37.95
N TRP A 307 3.34 11.25 38.54
CA TRP A 307 3.06 10.94 39.94
C TRP A 307 1.57 10.57 40.14
N PRO A 308 1.27 9.41 40.70
CA PRO A 308 2.17 8.27 40.93
C PRO A 308 2.79 7.79 39.59
N GLY A 309 3.81 6.94 39.62
CA GLY A 309 4.42 6.38 38.42
C GLY A 309 3.36 5.83 37.47
N LYS A 310 3.47 6.12 36.18
CA LYS A 310 2.53 5.71 35.13
C LYS A 310 3.29 4.92 34.08
N ASN A 311 2.66 3.89 33.53
CA ASN A 311 3.13 3.21 32.34
C ASN A 311 2.27 3.64 31.15
N MET A 312 2.83 3.55 29.94
CA MET A 312 2.12 3.63 28.67
C MET A 312 2.09 2.23 28.07
N THR A 313 0.89 1.71 27.90
CA THR A 313 0.71 0.47 27.13
C THR A 313 0.52 0.84 25.67
N VAL A 314 1.35 0.27 24.81
CA VAL A 314 1.29 0.51 23.35
C VAL A 314 0.60 -0.68 22.70
N PHE A 315 -0.40 -0.38 21.88
CA PHE A 315 -1.15 -1.37 21.10
C PHE A 315 -0.97 -1.10 19.61
N ASN A 316 -1.11 -2.15 18.79
CA ASN A 316 -1.31 -1.89 17.35
C ASN A 316 -2.78 -1.49 17.10
N PRO A 317 -3.04 -0.48 16.25
CA PRO A 317 -4.40 -0.01 16.02
C PRO A 317 -5.25 -1.00 15.20
N GLU A 318 -4.64 -1.70 14.26
CA GLU A 318 -5.31 -2.54 13.26
C GLU A 318 -4.64 -3.91 13.17
N ALA A 319 -5.40 -4.92 12.71
CA ALA A 319 -4.84 -6.22 12.40
C ALA A 319 -3.85 -6.09 11.22
N VAL A 320 -2.74 -6.82 11.29
CA VAL A 320 -1.76 -6.91 10.20
C VAL A 320 -1.86 -8.29 9.58
N MET A 321 -2.29 -8.33 8.32
CA MET A 321 -2.32 -9.53 7.50
C MET A 321 -1.22 -9.45 6.45
N MET A 322 -0.52 -10.55 6.22
CA MET A 322 0.56 -10.64 5.25
C MET A 322 0.56 -12.00 4.57
N ASP A 323 0.96 -12.03 3.31
CA ASP A 323 1.23 -13.27 2.60
C ASP A 323 2.64 -13.74 2.94
N LEU A 324 2.74 -14.89 3.56
CA LEU A 324 3.98 -15.39 4.12
C LEU A 324 4.22 -16.84 3.68
N PRO A 325 5.49 -17.29 3.60
CA PRO A 325 5.77 -18.69 3.47
C PRO A 325 5.06 -19.50 4.56
N LYS A 326 4.45 -20.63 4.18
CA LYS A 326 3.61 -21.44 5.11
C LYS A 326 4.32 -21.85 6.39
N ASN A 327 5.65 -22.05 6.33
CA ASN A 327 6.47 -22.50 7.45
C ASN A 327 7.41 -21.41 8.01
N ALA A 328 7.23 -20.14 7.64
CA ALA A 328 8.09 -19.06 8.10
C ALA A 328 8.05 -18.90 9.63
N ASP A 329 9.22 -18.71 10.24
CA ASP A 329 9.35 -18.32 11.64
C ASP A 329 9.12 -16.82 11.79
N ILE A 330 7.96 -16.44 12.35
CA ILE A 330 7.54 -15.04 12.44
C ILE A 330 7.88 -14.52 13.82
N GLN A 331 8.64 -13.44 13.87
CA GLN A 331 8.98 -12.75 15.10
C GLN A 331 8.51 -11.29 15.06
N ILE A 332 7.77 -10.88 16.09
CA ILE A 332 7.28 -9.52 16.28
C ILE A 332 8.16 -8.85 17.33
N LYS A 333 8.91 -7.81 16.95
CA LYS A 333 9.88 -7.13 17.83
C LYS A 333 9.53 -5.65 17.97
N PRO A 334 8.92 -5.23 19.08
CA PRO A 334 8.80 -3.81 19.38
C PRO A 334 10.16 -3.24 19.82
N HIS A 335 10.55 -2.12 19.21
CA HIS A 335 11.73 -1.34 19.56
C HIS A 335 11.27 -0.08 20.30
N VAL A 336 11.25 -0.14 21.60
CA VAL A 336 10.83 0.95 22.49
C VAL A 336 11.93 1.28 23.48
N ALA A 337 11.96 2.50 23.98
CA ALA A 337 12.89 2.88 25.05
C ALA A 337 12.53 2.16 26.36
N ASP A 338 13.52 1.86 27.19
CA ASP A 338 13.30 1.26 28.54
C ASP A 338 12.37 2.12 29.40
N ASN A 339 12.34 3.43 29.15
CA ASN A 339 11.40 4.36 29.76
C ASN A 339 11.27 5.64 28.93
N LEU A 340 10.12 6.30 29.04
CA LEU A 340 9.82 7.58 28.40
C LEU A 340 9.76 8.71 29.43
N TYR A 341 9.85 9.95 28.98
CA TYR A 341 9.80 11.15 29.83
C TYR A 341 8.59 12.02 29.49
N ALA A 342 7.74 12.27 30.49
CA ALA A 342 6.65 13.24 30.32
C ALA A 342 7.18 14.68 30.16
N PRO A 343 6.53 15.57 29.37
CA PRO A 343 5.24 15.36 28.73
C PRO A 343 5.35 14.57 27.42
N ILE A 344 4.33 13.76 27.12
CA ILE A 344 4.18 13.04 25.86
C ILE A 344 2.84 13.50 25.27
N ALA A 345 2.83 13.96 24.03
CA ALA A 345 1.62 14.31 23.33
C ALA A 345 0.97 13.06 22.71
N LYS A 346 -0.36 13.02 22.63
CA LYS A 346 -1.06 12.03 21.82
C LYS A 346 -0.57 12.13 20.36
N GLY A 347 -0.26 11.00 19.73
CA GLY A 347 0.31 10.94 18.38
C GLY A 347 1.82 11.16 18.32
N ALA A 348 2.53 11.35 19.47
CA ALA A 348 3.99 11.36 19.47
C ALA A 348 4.53 9.94 19.23
N GLN A 349 5.56 9.83 18.39
CA GLN A 349 6.26 8.55 18.18
C GLN A 349 6.96 8.13 19.47
N VAL A 350 6.73 6.88 19.90
CA VAL A 350 7.27 6.30 21.14
C VAL A 350 8.18 5.11 20.88
N GLY A 351 8.24 4.65 19.65
CA GLY A 351 9.08 3.54 19.24
C GLY A 351 8.82 3.14 17.80
N SER A 352 9.28 1.95 17.44
CA SER A 352 8.99 1.27 16.19
C SER A 352 8.69 -0.20 16.43
N LEU A 353 8.06 -0.83 15.45
CA LEU A 353 7.79 -2.26 15.41
C LEU A 353 8.46 -2.84 14.19
N THR A 354 9.13 -3.97 14.34
CA THR A 354 9.67 -4.75 13.23
C THR A 354 9.09 -6.15 13.29
N ILE A 355 8.60 -6.64 12.15
CA ILE A 355 8.21 -8.04 11.96
C ILE A 355 9.24 -8.68 11.05
N THR A 356 9.75 -9.83 11.46
CA THR A 356 10.67 -10.62 10.65
C THR A 356 10.06 -11.99 10.34
N ALA A 357 10.35 -12.50 9.14
CA ALA A 357 10.11 -13.89 8.76
C ALA A 357 11.47 -14.51 8.39
N ASP A 358 11.80 -15.65 9.00
CA ASP A 358 13.10 -16.32 8.82
C ASP A 358 14.30 -15.37 8.95
N GLU A 359 14.26 -14.51 9.99
CA GLU A 359 15.25 -13.45 10.30
C GLU A 359 15.28 -12.26 9.32
N GLN A 360 14.54 -12.29 8.21
CA GLN A 360 14.43 -11.16 7.28
C GLN A 360 13.33 -10.20 7.71
N VAL A 361 13.59 -8.89 7.64
CA VAL A 361 12.60 -7.86 7.96
C VAL A 361 11.58 -7.79 6.84
N ILE A 362 10.30 -8.03 7.18
CA ILE A 362 9.19 -8.02 6.25
C ILE A 362 8.23 -6.83 6.45
N TYR A 363 8.26 -6.23 7.64
CA TYR A 363 7.40 -5.09 7.95
C TYR A 363 8.03 -4.24 9.04
N THR A 364 7.96 -2.93 8.88
CA THR A 364 8.37 -1.97 9.91
C THR A 364 7.37 -0.83 9.98
N THR A 365 6.97 -0.47 11.18
CA THR A 365 6.07 0.68 11.39
C THR A 365 6.44 1.43 12.66
N SER A 366 6.05 2.70 12.74
CA SER A 366 6.22 3.53 13.93
C SER A 366 5.11 3.27 14.94
N LEU A 367 5.47 3.29 16.22
CA LEU A 367 4.53 3.19 17.34
C LEU A 367 4.26 4.57 17.92
N TYR A 368 2.99 4.89 18.16
CA TYR A 368 2.55 6.22 18.60
C TYR A 368 1.84 6.16 19.95
N ALA A 369 1.95 7.26 20.69
CA ALA A 369 1.22 7.44 21.95
C ALA A 369 -0.29 7.63 21.66
N ASP A 370 -1.13 6.87 22.34
CA ASP A 370 -2.60 6.91 22.22
C ASP A 370 -3.25 8.00 23.08
N GLU A 371 -2.52 8.50 24.10
CA GLU A 371 -2.97 9.54 25.00
C GLU A 371 -1.91 10.63 25.25
N THR A 372 -2.35 11.80 25.73
CA THR A 372 -1.45 12.85 26.20
C THR A 372 -1.13 12.65 27.69
N ILE A 373 0.17 12.56 28.03
CA ILE A 373 0.63 12.42 29.40
C ILE A 373 1.36 13.68 29.83
N HIS A 374 0.82 14.32 30.87
CA HIS A 374 1.37 15.56 31.41
C HIS A 374 2.52 15.31 32.39
N ARG A 375 3.52 16.21 32.37
CA ARG A 375 4.64 16.17 33.32
C ARG A 375 4.17 16.57 34.73
N ASN A 376 4.57 15.82 35.74
CA ASN A 376 4.48 16.22 37.11
C ASN A 376 5.78 16.94 37.52
N MET A 377 5.69 18.22 37.81
CA MET A 377 6.86 19.06 38.13
C MET A 377 7.61 18.62 39.39
N PHE A 378 6.90 18.05 40.39
CA PHE A 378 7.54 17.53 41.61
C PHE A 378 8.38 16.28 41.29
N ALA A 379 7.81 15.33 40.53
CA ALA A 379 8.51 14.12 40.12
C ALA A 379 9.74 14.46 39.25
N TYR A 380 9.60 15.42 38.32
CA TYR A 380 10.68 15.90 37.47
C TYR A 380 11.84 16.48 38.28
N VAL A 381 11.55 17.41 39.19
CA VAL A 381 12.59 18.03 40.04
C VAL A 381 13.25 16.99 40.92
N TRP A 382 12.46 16.06 41.52
CA TRP A 382 12.97 15.01 42.37
C TRP A 382 13.93 14.07 41.63
N ARG A 383 13.58 13.67 40.39
CA ARG A 383 14.46 12.85 39.56
C ARG A 383 15.74 13.60 39.22
N ARG A 384 15.67 14.87 38.79
CA ARG A 384 16.85 15.71 38.47
C ARG A 384 17.77 15.87 39.67
N LEU A 385 17.23 16.04 40.84
CA LEU A 385 18.04 16.10 42.06
C LEU A 385 18.73 14.78 42.38
N LYS A 386 18.11 13.64 42.10
CA LYS A 386 18.73 12.33 42.25
C LYS A 386 19.85 12.04 41.25
N GLU A 387 19.63 12.39 39.98
CA GLU A 387 20.59 12.17 38.89
C GLU A 387 21.86 13.04 39.03
N HIS A 388 21.73 14.24 39.62
CA HIS A 388 22.84 15.16 39.77
C HIS A 388 23.18 15.30 41.27
N SER A 389 23.99 14.38 41.80
CA SER A 389 24.41 14.36 43.20
C SER A 389 25.03 15.70 43.67
N LEU A 390 25.78 16.39 42.81
CA LEU A 390 26.34 17.72 43.08
C LEU A 390 25.24 18.79 43.22
N LEU A 391 24.20 18.78 42.42
CA LEU A 391 23.04 19.69 42.52
C LEU A 391 22.21 19.40 43.74
N SER A 392 22.09 18.13 44.16
CA SER A 392 21.39 17.74 45.40
C SER A 392 22.15 18.19 46.64
N MET A 393 23.46 18.12 46.65
CA MET A 393 24.29 18.65 47.76
C MET A 393 24.21 20.19 47.84
N LEU A 394 24.22 20.88 46.72
CA LEU A 394 24.03 22.34 46.68
C LEU A 394 22.63 22.77 47.14
N ALA A 395 21.59 22.05 46.72
CA ALA A 395 20.21 22.34 47.11
C ALA A 395 20.02 22.12 48.63
N THR A 396 20.54 21.02 49.19
CA THR A 396 20.50 20.76 50.64
C THR A 396 21.32 21.77 51.40
N GLY A 397 22.46 22.21 50.91
CA GLY A 397 23.27 23.30 51.49
C GLY A 397 22.52 24.64 51.50
N CYS A 398 21.89 24.99 50.39
CA CYS A 398 21.06 26.23 50.29
C CYS A 398 19.86 26.21 51.25
N ILE A 399 19.18 25.06 51.38
CA ILE A 399 18.05 24.89 52.30
C ILE A 399 18.53 25.03 53.76
N ALA A 400 19.67 24.42 54.11
CA ALA A 400 20.25 24.51 55.44
C ALA A 400 20.64 25.97 55.80
N VAL A 401 21.27 26.71 54.85
CA VAL A 401 21.59 28.13 55.01
C VAL A 401 20.33 28.98 55.17
N LEU A 402 19.28 28.73 54.37
CA LEU A 402 18.02 29.44 54.45
C LEU A 402 17.32 29.25 55.80
N LEU A 403 17.28 28.01 56.29
CA LEU A 403 16.73 27.65 57.59
C LEU A 403 17.55 28.30 58.75
N GLY A 404 18.87 28.34 58.62
CA GLY A 404 19.77 29.03 59.54
C GLY A 404 19.50 30.54 59.59
N LEU A 405 19.31 31.19 58.45
CA LEU A 405 18.97 32.60 58.37
C LEU A 405 17.59 32.92 58.95
N LEU A 406 16.61 32.06 58.71
CA LEU A 406 15.26 32.18 59.27
C LEU A 406 15.28 31.99 60.82
N ARG A 407 16.05 31.05 61.34
CA ARG A 407 16.26 30.87 62.77
C ARG A 407 16.94 32.13 63.40
N ARG A 408 18.00 32.63 62.77
CA ARG A 408 18.66 33.89 63.23
C ARG A 408 17.71 35.05 63.25
N LYS A 409 16.90 35.21 62.22
CA LYS A 409 15.89 36.27 62.14
C LYS A 409 14.83 36.17 63.27
N ARG A 410 14.39 34.94 63.59
CA ARG A 410 13.46 34.69 64.74
C ARG A 410 14.12 35.02 66.10
N ILE A 411 15.38 34.67 66.29
CA ILE A 411 16.13 34.97 67.52
C ILE A 411 16.32 36.49 67.66
N CYS A 412 16.73 37.20 66.61
CA CYS A 412 16.86 38.68 66.64
C CYS A 412 15.53 39.37 66.92
N MET A 413 14.41 38.89 66.38
CA MET A 413 13.08 39.43 66.67
C MET A 413 12.63 39.21 68.11
N ARG A 414 13.02 38.06 68.72
CA ARG A 414 12.77 37.77 70.13
C ARG A 414 13.60 38.70 71.05
N HIS A 415 14.88 38.97 70.75
CA HIS A 415 15.72 39.88 71.53
C HIS A 415 15.29 41.34 71.41
N ARG A 416 14.69 41.79 70.23
CA ARG A 416 14.14 43.12 70.10
C ARG A 416 12.88 43.35 70.94
N ARG A 417 12.12 42.30 71.25
CA ARG A 417 10.91 42.41 72.10
C ARG A 417 11.19 42.51 73.59
N HIS A 418 12.41 42.18 74.07
CA HIS A 418 12.79 42.21 75.46
C HIS A 418 13.73 43.31 75.83
N ARG A 419 13.91 44.36 75.02
CA ARG A 419 14.61 45.55 75.42
C ARG A 419 13.67 46.46 76.31
N PRO A 420 14.00 46.65 77.64
CA PRO A 420 13.19 47.53 78.48
C PRO A 420 13.28 48.98 78.00
N ARG A 421 12.14 49.65 77.91
CA ARG A 421 12.05 51.11 77.65
C ARG A 421 12.77 51.86 78.78
N ARG A 422 13.96 52.43 78.55
CA ARG A 422 14.59 53.39 79.44
C ARG A 422 13.67 54.65 79.52
N ARG A 423 13.14 54.87 80.75
CA ARG A 423 12.42 56.09 81.14
C ARG A 423 13.40 57.25 81.06
N LYS A 424 13.10 58.28 80.25
CA LYS A 424 13.78 59.54 80.31
C LYS A 424 13.16 60.32 81.49
N GLU A 425 13.88 60.47 82.59
CA GLU A 425 13.62 61.45 83.58
C GLU A 425 14.23 62.77 83.10
N ARG A 426 13.42 63.85 83.14
CA ARG A 426 13.84 65.25 82.93
C ARG A 426 14.19 65.76 84.29
N TYR A 427 15.30 66.46 84.38
CA TYR A 427 15.55 67.69 85.15
C TYR A 427 16.28 68.68 84.21
#